data_ece1ab3f189d23ae2a9f1ec71286f879
#
_entry.id   ece1ab3f189d23ae2a9f1ec71286f879
#
_cell.length_a   1.000
_cell.length_b   1.000
_cell.length_c   1.000
_cell.angle_alpha   90.00
_cell.angle_beta   90.00
_cell.angle_gamma   90.00
#
_symmetry.space_group_name_H-M   'P 1'
#
loop_
_entity.id
_entity.type
_entity.pdbx_description
1 polymer ?
#
loop_
_entity_poly.entity_id
_entity_poly.type
_entity_poly.pdbx_seq_one_letter_code
_entity_poly.pdbx_strand_id
1 'polypeptide(L)'
;MINFEKYCQIFANVSIFCFFTLLLVFPRGYNYGSTALLVVSVLFLLYTIYKKINIAGLVKRNKSIFIAISFYFLTALLFIILHGEKMKLVDNPLRALLFLSVMVFMVRSAAKFDVLLYGIPLGSFIAGLVALYQYYILHLPAAFNEQMKIQSGDIAMSLGLFSLVISLYFFDIKKHTFSLFAVIAGLFGVLASVLSFARGGWIGFPIILITVLYIYRNMISKKLLSVIVLSILVGGISLSTNEQLKSRILDAENNLIHYSENSKDGSIGARLDMWKMGIHAFIEHPISGWSLRELDEYKKSLADKSIVSREFTVYSHLHNQFIDELAKKGIFGGVAIFGIFLVPLCSFYRKQKRFSNNKKVKLLTTLGIIHVLATMSYCLTQTFLAHNSGNIFYFFVLIIFYTLIVNNCPVQNK
;
A
#
# COMPACT_ATOMS: atom_id res chain seq x y z
N MET A 1 20.31 24.88 -19.98
CA MET A 1 18.98 24.35 -19.56
C MET A 1 18.80 22.87 -19.94
N ILE A 2 19.06 22.46 -21.17
CA ILE A 2 18.85 21.05 -21.63
C ILE A 2 19.59 20.01 -20.79
N ASN A 3 20.82 20.28 -20.33
CA ASN A 3 21.57 19.35 -19.49
C ASN A 3 20.95 19.17 -18.08
N PHE A 4 20.45 20.24 -17.46
CA PHE A 4 19.86 20.19 -16.14
C PHE A 4 18.58 19.35 -16.10
N GLU A 5 17.66 19.53 -17.05
CA GLU A 5 16.43 18.74 -17.14
C GLU A 5 16.75 17.25 -17.35
N LYS A 6 17.75 16.94 -18.17
CA LYS A 6 18.22 15.56 -18.38
C LYS A 6 18.75 14.94 -17.09
N TYR A 7 19.55 15.67 -16.29
CA TYR A 7 20.02 15.17 -15.00
C TYR A 7 18.87 14.96 -14.00
N CYS A 8 17.91 15.88 -13.95
CA CYS A 8 16.71 15.70 -13.12
C CYS A 8 15.91 14.46 -13.52
N GLN A 9 15.78 14.20 -14.84
CA GLN A 9 15.10 13.00 -15.33
C GLN A 9 15.85 11.73 -14.97
N ILE A 10 17.17 11.69 -15.14
CA ILE A 10 18.01 10.53 -14.77
C ILE A 10 17.89 10.29 -13.29
N PHE A 11 18.01 11.33 -12.46
CA PHE A 11 17.90 11.21 -10.99
C PHE A 11 16.53 10.67 -10.58
N ALA A 12 15.42 11.19 -11.12
CA ALA A 12 14.09 10.68 -10.84
C ALA A 12 13.96 9.19 -11.21
N ASN A 13 14.43 8.84 -12.41
CA ASN A 13 14.36 7.47 -12.91
C ASN A 13 15.18 6.51 -12.06
N VAL A 14 16.42 6.86 -11.70
CA VAL A 14 17.28 6.04 -10.84
C VAL A 14 16.67 5.89 -9.45
N SER A 15 16.17 6.98 -8.86
CA SER A 15 15.52 6.94 -7.54
C SER A 15 14.31 6.01 -7.51
N ILE A 16 13.45 6.07 -8.53
CA ILE A 16 12.27 5.21 -8.65
C ILE A 16 12.71 3.74 -8.86
N PHE A 17 13.69 3.50 -9.72
CA PHE A 17 14.21 2.16 -9.97
C PHE A 17 14.81 1.55 -8.70
N CYS A 18 15.69 2.28 -8.01
CA CYS A 18 16.28 1.85 -6.74
C CYS A 18 15.22 1.59 -5.67
N PHE A 19 14.18 2.41 -5.59
CA PHE A 19 13.09 2.19 -4.66
C PHE A 19 12.47 0.80 -4.86
N PHE A 20 12.01 0.47 -6.06
CA PHE A 20 11.34 -0.81 -6.29
C PHE A 20 12.30 -2.01 -6.17
N THR A 21 13.55 -1.88 -6.60
CA THR A 21 14.50 -2.99 -6.58
C THR A 21 15.10 -3.27 -5.21
N LEU A 22 15.26 -2.26 -4.36
CA LEU A 22 15.89 -2.39 -3.04
C LEU A 22 14.90 -2.48 -1.89
N LEU A 23 13.60 -2.30 -2.16
CA LEU A 23 12.52 -2.13 -1.19
C LEU A 23 12.51 -3.22 -0.11
N LEU A 24 12.72 -4.49 -0.48
CA LEU A 24 12.68 -5.66 0.40
C LEU A 24 14.02 -6.39 0.53
N VAL A 25 15.11 -5.80 0.02
CA VAL A 25 16.45 -6.42 0.05
C VAL A 25 17.15 -6.14 1.38
N PHE A 26 17.04 -4.92 1.85
CA PHE A 26 17.74 -4.44 3.05
C PHE A 26 16.78 -3.98 4.13
N PRO A 27 17.19 -4.02 5.41
CA PRO A 27 16.45 -3.36 6.48
C PRO A 27 16.22 -1.88 6.12
N ARG A 28 14.96 -1.44 6.20
CA ARG A 28 14.53 -0.08 5.78
C ARG A 28 14.80 0.25 4.31
N GLY A 29 14.83 -0.76 3.42
CA GLY A 29 15.01 -0.60 1.97
C GLY A 29 14.03 0.41 1.33
N TYR A 30 12.86 0.59 1.91
CA TYR A 30 11.86 1.58 1.53
C TYR A 30 12.35 3.04 1.60
N ASN A 31 13.44 3.34 2.30
CA ASN A 31 14.04 4.68 2.34
C ASN A 31 14.93 4.97 1.13
N TYR A 32 15.51 3.94 0.52
CA TYR A 32 16.37 4.13 -0.64
C TYR A 32 15.53 4.61 -1.83
N GLY A 33 16.03 5.55 -2.57
CA GLY A 33 15.28 6.16 -3.68
C GLY A 33 14.14 7.09 -3.23
N SER A 34 13.24 6.66 -2.34
CA SER A 34 12.12 7.50 -1.89
C SER A 34 12.58 8.73 -1.12
N THR A 35 13.48 8.58 -0.16
CA THR A 35 14.02 9.72 0.62
C THR A 35 14.89 10.62 -0.25
N ALA A 36 15.74 10.05 -1.11
CA ALA A 36 16.56 10.84 -2.03
C ALA A 36 15.68 11.70 -2.96
N LEU A 37 14.66 11.08 -3.57
CA LEU A 37 13.73 11.80 -4.43
C LEU A 37 12.91 12.84 -3.68
N LEU A 38 12.49 12.53 -2.44
CA LEU A 38 11.74 13.46 -1.58
C LEU A 38 12.57 14.70 -1.27
N VAL A 39 13.82 14.55 -0.80
CA VAL A 39 14.70 15.68 -0.45
C VAL A 39 14.92 16.59 -1.67
N VAL A 40 15.30 16.03 -2.81
CA VAL A 40 15.48 16.81 -4.04
C VAL A 40 14.18 17.49 -4.48
N SER A 41 13.04 16.81 -4.33
CA SER A 41 11.73 17.36 -4.70
C SER A 41 11.30 18.53 -3.81
N VAL A 42 11.59 18.46 -2.49
CA VAL A 42 11.31 19.57 -1.58
C VAL A 42 12.20 20.77 -1.89
N LEU A 43 13.52 20.55 -2.12
CA LEU A 43 14.43 21.62 -2.52
C LEU A 43 14.00 22.25 -3.87
N PHE A 44 13.56 21.43 -4.82
CA PHE A 44 13.03 21.90 -6.08
C PHE A 44 11.72 22.69 -5.92
N LEU A 45 10.85 22.28 -5.02
CA LEU A 45 9.62 23.02 -4.71
C LEU A 45 9.95 24.38 -4.10
N LEU A 46 10.89 24.48 -3.16
CA LEU A 46 11.37 25.74 -2.60
C LEU A 46 11.97 26.65 -3.67
N TYR A 47 12.81 26.09 -4.56
CA TYR A 47 13.34 26.81 -5.72
C TYR A 47 12.21 27.32 -6.64
N THR A 48 11.20 26.51 -6.90
CA THR A 48 10.04 26.86 -7.73
C THR A 48 9.26 28.02 -7.13
N ILE A 49 9.07 28.03 -5.82
CA ILE A 49 8.42 29.12 -5.07
C ILE A 49 9.28 30.40 -5.14
N TYR A 50 10.58 30.29 -4.86
CA TYR A 50 11.51 31.41 -4.91
C TYR A 50 11.56 32.08 -6.30
N LYS A 51 11.60 31.29 -7.38
CA LYS A 51 11.60 31.77 -8.76
C LYS A 51 10.21 32.13 -9.28
N LYS A 52 9.15 32.04 -8.45
CA LYS A 52 7.75 32.30 -8.82
C LYS A 52 7.30 31.51 -10.05
N ILE A 53 7.81 30.28 -10.23
CA ILE A 53 7.43 29.41 -11.34
C ILE A 53 5.98 28.94 -11.11
N ASN A 54 5.11 29.16 -12.09
CA ASN A 54 3.69 28.85 -11.97
C ASN A 54 3.44 27.32 -11.95
N ILE A 55 2.98 26.80 -10.81
CA ILE A 55 2.51 25.42 -10.61
C ILE A 55 0.99 25.34 -10.41
N ALA A 56 0.29 26.48 -10.41
CA ALA A 56 -1.15 26.53 -10.10
C ALA A 56 -1.98 25.65 -11.05
N GLY A 57 -1.61 25.61 -12.34
CA GLY A 57 -2.28 24.76 -13.31
C GLY A 57 -2.15 23.25 -12.99
N LEU A 58 -1.00 22.80 -12.46
CA LEU A 58 -0.80 21.42 -12.00
C LEU A 58 -1.66 21.14 -10.78
N VAL A 59 -1.62 22.00 -9.77
CA VAL A 59 -2.40 21.86 -8.53
C VAL A 59 -3.89 21.88 -8.84
N LYS A 60 -4.37 22.83 -9.64
CA LYS A 60 -5.78 22.95 -10.03
C LYS A 60 -6.31 21.70 -10.72
N ARG A 61 -5.55 21.13 -11.66
CA ARG A 61 -5.95 19.88 -12.37
C ARG A 61 -5.99 18.66 -11.48
N ASN A 62 -5.23 18.65 -10.39
CA ASN A 62 -5.09 17.51 -9.49
C ASN A 62 -5.58 17.84 -8.05
N LYS A 63 -6.41 18.89 -7.91
CA LYS A 63 -6.83 19.44 -6.61
C LYS A 63 -7.36 18.40 -5.64
N SER A 64 -8.09 17.39 -6.12
CA SER A 64 -8.68 16.36 -5.25
C SER A 64 -7.62 15.55 -4.49
N ILE A 65 -6.51 15.18 -5.14
CA ILE A 65 -5.39 14.47 -4.50
C ILE A 65 -4.69 15.38 -3.49
N PHE A 66 -4.42 16.64 -3.87
CA PHE A 66 -3.83 17.62 -2.96
C PHE A 66 -4.71 17.84 -1.72
N ILE A 67 -6.02 18.02 -1.91
CA ILE A 67 -6.97 18.19 -0.80
C ILE A 67 -7.02 16.96 0.10
N ALA A 68 -7.13 15.74 -0.46
CA ALA A 68 -7.24 14.52 0.33
C ALA A 68 -5.99 14.29 1.21
N ILE A 69 -4.79 14.44 0.64
CA ILE A 69 -3.54 14.25 1.39
C ILE A 69 -3.32 15.39 2.40
N SER A 70 -3.62 16.65 2.02
CA SER A 70 -3.52 17.78 2.96
C SER A 70 -4.51 17.63 4.11
N PHE A 71 -5.74 17.19 3.85
CA PHE A 71 -6.75 16.96 4.89
C PHE A 71 -6.32 15.86 5.85
N TYR A 72 -5.74 14.76 5.34
CA TYR A 72 -5.19 13.68 6.17
C TYR A 72 -4.08 14.20 7.11
N PHE A 73 -3.16 15.04 6.61
CA PHE A 73 -2.14 15.68 7.43
C PHE A 73 -2.73 16.63 8.47
N LEU A 74 -3.65 17.52 8.05
CA LEU A 74 -4.26 18.50 8.93
C LEU A 74 -5.07 17.85 10.06
N THR A 75 -5.77 16.76 9.76
CA THR A 75 -6.53 15.98 10.77
C THR A 75 -5.57 15.37 11.80
N ALA A 76 -4.43 14.83 11.38
CA ALA A 76 -3.42 14.31 12.29
C ALA A 76 -2.78 15.42 13.15
N LEU A 77 -2.48 16.56 12.55
CA LEU A 77 -1.95 17.71 13.27
C LEU A 77 -2.95 18.25 14.30
N LEU A 78 -4.21 18.38 13.90
CA LEU A 78 -5.28 18.82 14.79
C LEU A 78 -5.43 17.88 16.00
N PHE A 79 -5.44 16.57 15.76
CA PHE A 79 -5.46 15.57 16.82
C PHE A 79 -4.32 15.76 17.82
N ILE A 80 -3.08 15.95 17.33
CA ILE A 80 -1.90 16.15 18.19
C ILE A 80 -2.05 17.40 19.05
N ILE A 81 -2.53 18.50 18.47
CA ILE A 81 -2.73 19.78 19.17
C ILE A 81 -3.84 19.67 20.22
N LEU A 82 -4.99 19.09 19.85
CA LEU A 82 -6.16 18.99 20.74
C LEU A 82 -5.90 18.10 21.96
N HIS A 83 -5.17 17.02 21.77
CA HIS A 83 -4.92 16.04 22.84
C HIS A 83 -3.52 16.18 23.50
N GLY A 84 -2.74 17.17 23.12
CA GLY A 84 -1.39 17.39 23.70
C GLY A 84 -0.42 16.24 23.41
N GLU A 85 -0.59 15.56 22.29
CA GLU A 85 0.20 14.38 21.92
C GLU A 85 1.61 14.74 21.45
N LYS A 86 2.50 13.75 21.44
CA LYS A 86 3.90 13.95 21.00
C LYS A 86 3.97 14.31 19.53
N MET A 87 4.69 15.38 19.19
CA MET A 87 4.89 15.83 17.79
C MET A 87 5.46 14.74 16.85
N LYS A 88 6.15 13.73 17.38
CA LYS A 88 6.63 12.59 16.59
C LYS A 88 5.52 11.86 15.83
N LEU A 89 4.28 11.92 16.29
CA LEU A 89 3.14 11.30 15.62
C LEU A 89 2.78 11.97 14.28
N VAL A 90 3.30 13.18 14.04
CA VAL A 90 3.08 13.90 12.77
C VAL A 90 4.00 13.39 11.65
N ASP A 91 5.08 12.65 11.95
CA ASP A 91 6.13 12.30 10.99
C ASP A 91 5.57 11.58 9.73
N ASN A 92 4.70 10.59 9.91
CA ASN A 92 4.12 9.84 8.78
C ASN A 92 3.11 10.68 7.98
N PRO A 93 2.13 11.39 8.59
CA PRO A 93 1.26 12.31 7.87
C PRO A 93 2.00 13.45 7.17
N LEU A 94 3.03 14.02 7.80
CA LEU A 94 3.87 15.06 7.19
C LEU A 94 4.63 14.54 5.96
N ARG A 95 5.19 13.34 6.06
CA ARG A 95 5.85 12.68 4.93
C ARG A 95 4.90 12.46 3.76
N ALA A 96 3.65 12.04 4.04
CA ALA A 96 2.60 11.93 3.02
C ALA A 96 2.36 13.27 2.31
N LEU A 97 2.24 14.36 3.07
CA LEU A 97 2.10 15.72 2.51
C LEU A 97 3.32 16.12 1.66
N LEU A 98 4.52 15.88 2.17
CA LEU A 98 5.76 16.22 1.46
C LEU A 98 5.93 15.44 0.14
N PHE A 99 5.38 14.22 0.02
CA PHE A 99 5.38 13.49 -1.25
C PHE A 99 4.61 14.20 -2.37
N LEU A 100 3.75 15.18 -2.09
CA LEU A 100 3.16 16.02 -3.13
C LEU A 100 4.23 16.84 -3.88
N SER A 101 5.36 17.18 -3.25
CA SER A 101 6.49 17.82 -3.93
C SER A 101 7.10 16.93 -5.00
N VAL A 102 7.10 15.61 -4.80
CA VAL A 102 7.59 14.62 -5.78
C VAL A 102 6.77 14.69 -7.07
N MET A 103 5.45 14.91 -6.96
CA MET A 103 4.60 15.11 -8.14
C MET A 103 5.03 16.35 -8.94
N VAL A 104 5.31 17.46 -8.25
CA VAL A 104 5.77 18.71 -8.91
C VAL A 104 7.10 18.48 -9.61
N PHE A 105 8.05 17.84 -8.94
CA PHE A 105 9.37 17.54 -9.51
C PHE A 105 9.29 16.57 -10.70
N MET A 106 8.55 15.47 -10.57
CA MET A 106 8.46 14.44 -11.62
C MET A 106 7.74 14.93 -12.87
N VAL A 107 6.77 15.83 -12.75
CA VAL A 107 6.12 16.44 -13.93
C VAL A 107 7.14 17.29 -14.69
N ARG A 108 7.99 18.04 -14.00
CA ARG A 108 9.01 18.90 -14.62
C ARG A 108 10.19 18.11 -15.16
N SER A 109 10.64 17.09 -14.46
CA SER A 109 11.75 16.23 -14.89
C SER A 109 11.37 15.22 -15.97
N ALA A 110 10.08 15.14 -16.35
CA ALA A 110 9.56 14.19 -17.33
C ALA A 110 10.02 12.73 -17.07
N ALA A 111 9.88 12.26 -15.82
CA ALA A 111 10.22 10.89 -15.42
C ALA A 111 9.60 9.85 -16.38
N LYS A 112 10.39 8.83 -16.74
CA LYS A 112 10.01 7.87 -17.77
C LYS A 112 9.13 6.74 -17.22
N PHE A 113 8.11 6.40 -17.96
CA PHE A 113 7.22 5.27 -17.68
C PHE A 113 7.96 3.92 -17.64
N ASP A 114 8.96 3.73 -18.51
CA ASP A 114 9.68 2.46 -18.66
C ASP A 114 10.40 2.01 -17.37
N VAL A 115 10.72 2.95 -16.48
CA VAL A 115 11.34 2.65 -15.18
C VAL A 115 10.48 1.69 -14.35
N LEU A 116 9.16 1.82 -14.41
CA LEU A 116 8.24 0.92 -13.71
C LEU A 116 8.20 -0.47 -14.35
N LEU A 117 8.25 -0.52 -15.68
CA LEU A 117 8.15 -1.77 -16.43
C LEU A 117 9.29 -2.74 -16.08
N TYR A 118 10.46 -2.22 -15.74
CA TYR A 118 11.62 -3.02 -15.40
C TYR A 118 11.90 -3.06 -13.89
N GLY A 119 11.72 -1.93 -13.19
CA GLY A 119 12.01 -1.82 -11.76
C GLY A 119 11.07 -2.65 -10.89
N ILE A 120 9.77 -2.66 -11.19
CA ILE A 120 8.80 -3.42 -10.40
C ILE A 120 9.01 -4.94 -10.55
N PRO A 121 9.08 -5.53 -11.77
CA PRO A 121 9.32 -6.96 -11.90
C PRO A 121 10.67 -7.38 -11.34
N LEU A 122 11.72 -6.60 -11.55
CA LEU A 122 13.03 -6.91 -10.98
C LEU A 122 13.00 -6.90 -9.45
N GLY A 123 12.36 -5.90 -8.84
CA GLY A 123 12.20 -5.82 -7.38
C GLY A 123 11.37 -6.97 -6.82
N SER A 124 10.31 -7.38 -7.53
CA SER A 124 9.48 -8.52 -7.17
C SER A 124 10.27 -9.83 -7.22
N PHE A 125 11.07 -10.03 -8.27
CA PHE A 125 11.93 -11.19 -8.44
C PHE A 125 13.00 -11.29 -7.34
N ILE A 126 13.69 -10.17 -7.06
CA ILE A 126 14.69 -10.10 -5.99
C ILE A 126 14.04 -10.36 -4.63
N ALA A 127 12.87 -9.80 -4.35
CA ALA A 127 12.15 -10.06 -3.10
C ALA A 127 11.85 -11.56 -2.91
N GLY A 128 11.48 -12.26 -3.99
CA GLY A 128 11.30 -13.72 -3.96
C GLY A 128 12.60 -14.47 -3.66
N LEU A 129 13.71 -14.08 -4.28
CA LEU A 129 15.02 -14.68 -3.99
C LEU A 129 15.45 -14.45 -2.54
N VAL A 130 15.26 -13.23 -2.01
CA VAL A 130 15.56 -12.92 -0.61
C VAL A 130 14.70 -13.76 0.33
N ALA A 131 13.41 -13.91 0.04
CA ALA A 131 12.51 -14.73 0.85
C ALA A 131 12.90 -16.20 0.85
N LEU A 132 13.24 -16.76 -0.31
CA LEU A 132 13.74 -18.15 -0.44
C LEU A 132 15.04 -18.35 0.34
N TYR A 133 15.99 -17.44 0.19
CA TYR A 133 17.26 -17.47 0.91
C TYR A 133 17.04 -17.44 2.43
N GLN A 134 16.23 -16.50 2.92
CA GLN A 134 15.96 -16.37 4.35
C GLN A 134 15.25 -17.59 4.93
N TYR A 135 14.27 -18.14 4.22
CA TYR A 135 13.47 -19.25 4.72
C TYR A 135 14.19 -20.60 4.61
N TYR A 136 14.79 -20.92 3.45
CA TYR A 136 15.38 -22.25 3.20
C TYR A 136 16.87 -22.35 3.51
N ILE A 137 17.64 -21.26 3.41
CA ILE A 137 19.08 -21.29 3.66
C ILE A 137 19.42 -20.81 5.06
N LEU A 138 18.81 -19.68 5.50
CA LEU A 138 19.02 -19.18 6.85
C LEU A 138 18.08 -19.81 7.90
N HIS A 139 17.13 -20.66 7.48
CA HIS A 139 16.14 -21.32 8.32
C HIS A 139 15.39 -20.37 9.27
N LEU A 140 15.11 -19.15 8.81
CA LEU A 140 14.32 -18.20 9.60
C LEU A 140 12.85 -18.68 9.69
N PRO A 141 12.16 -18.41 10.81
CA PRO A 141 10.78 -18.84 11.01
C PRO A 141 9.78 -18.21 10.04
N ALA A 142 10.18 -17.14 9.37
CA ALA A 142 9.44 -16.48 8.29
C ALA A 142 10.41 -15.63 7.46
N ALA A 143 10.10 -15.41 6.19
CA ALA A 143 10.79 -14.41 5.39
C ALA A 143 10.55 -13.00 5.95
N PHE A 144 11.53 -12.11 5.77
CA PHE A 144 11.51 -10.72 6.24
C PHE A 144 11.36 -10.57 7.77
N ASN A 145 11.75 -11.57 8.55
CA ASN A 145 11.56 -11.57 10.01
C ASN A 145 12.22 -10.36 10.69
N GLU A 146 13.37 -9.89 10.17
CA GLU A 146 14.10 -8.72 10.67
C GLU A 146 13.53 -7.37 10.19
N GLN A 147 12.57 -7.37 9.26
CA GLN A 147 12.06 -6.20 8.55
C GLN A 147 10.57 -5.94 8.79
N MET A 148 10.00 -6.31 9.91
CA MET A 148 8.53 -6.28 10.08
C MET A 148 7.81 -7.17 9.03
N LYS A 149 7.93 -8.47 9.19
CA LYS A 149 7.47 -9.51 8.25
C LYS A 149 6.07 -9.29 7.67
N ILE A 150 5.12 -8.77 8.47
CA ILE A 150 3.74 -8.56 8.01
C ILE A 150 3.72 -7.51 6.89
N GLN A 151 4.33 -6.34 7.12
CA GLN A 151 4.35 -5.27 6.12
C GLN A 151 5.16 -5.65 4.89
N SER A 152 6.31 -6.31 5.09
CA SER A 152 7.15 -6.76 3.98
C SER A 152 6.43 -7.80 3.13
N GLY A 153 5.67 -8.71 3.74
CA GLY A 153 4.85 -9.69 3.04
C GLY A 153 3.70 -9.06 2.24
N ASP A 154 3.04 -8.04 2.80
CA ASP A 154 1.99 -7.28 2.12
C ASP A 154 2.57 -6.48 0.93
N ILE A 155 3.74 -5.86 1.10
CA ILE A 155 4.46 -5.16 0.04
C ILE A 155 4.92 -6.15 -1.06
N ALA A 156 5.43 -7.33 -0.69
CA ALA A 156 5.83 -8.37 -1.64
C ALA A 156 4.63 -8.83 -2.49
N MET A 157 3.45 -9.00 -1.89
CA MET A 157 2.22 -9.29 -2.61
C MET A 157 1.89 -8.19 -3.62
N SER A 158 1.99 -6.92 -3.22
CA SER A 158 1.77 -5.80 -4.14
C SER A 158 2.73 -5.81 -5.33
N LEU A 159 4.03 -6.04 -5.11
CA LEU A 159 5.03 -6.14 -6.18
C LEU A 159 4.73 -7.32 -7.12
N GLY A 160 4.29 -8.45 -6.57
CA GLY A 160 3.86 -9.61 -7.33
C GLY A 160 2.68 -9.29 -8.25
N LEU A 161 1.62 -8.69 -7.69
CA LEU A 161 0.42 -8.30 -8.44
C LEU A 161 0.73 -7.24 -9.51
N PHE A 162 1.56 -6.25 -9.22
CA PHE A 162 1.99 -5.26 -10.19
C PHE A 162 2.76 -5.92 -11.35
N SER A 163 3.65 -6.87 -11.06
CA SER A 163 4.43 -7.59 -12.06
C SER A 163 3.53 -8.41 -12.98
N LEU A 164 2.51 -9.09 -12.44
CA LEU A 164 1.53 -9.83 -13.22
C LEU A 164 0.73 -8.90 -14.15
N VAL A 165 0.37 -7.70 -13.72
CA VAL A 165 -0.32 -6.73 -14.59
C VAL A 165 0.62 -6.14 -15.64
N ILE A 166 1.89 -5.90 -15.29
CA ILE A 166 2.91 -5.48 -16.26
C ILE A 166 3.12 -6.56 -17.33
N SER A 167 3.02 -7.84 -16.97
CA SER A 167 3.10 -8.94 -17.95
C SER A 167 2.02 -8.85 -19.03
N LEU A 168 0.79 -8.51 -18.63
CA LEU A 168 -0.31 -8.30 -19.58
C LEU A 168 -0.03 -7.14 -20.56
N TYR A 169 0.58 -6.06 -20.06
CA TYR A 169 1.00 -4.97 -20.91
C TYR A 169 2.07 -5.38 -21.92
N PHE A 170 3.12 -6.09 -21.48
CA PHE A 170 4.16 -6.59 -22.39
C PHE A 170 3.59 -7.57 -23.41
N PHE A 171 2.65 -8.43 -23.02
CA PHE A 171 1.94 -9.31 -23.92
C PHE A 171 1.17 -8.54 -25.00
N ASP A 172 0.43 -7.49 -24.59
CA ASP A 172 -0.36 -6.64 -25.50
C ASP A 172 0.51 -5.86 -26.51
N ILE A 173 1.75 -5.55 -26.16
CA ILE A 173 2.72 -4.90 -27.07
C ILE A 173 3.66 -5.91 -27.76
N LYS A 174 3.35 -7.22 -27.71
CA LYS A 174 4.07 -8.31 -28.34
C LYS A 174 5.53 -8.50 -27.88
N LYS A 175 5.87 -8.09 -26.67
CA LYS A 175 7.18 -8.31 -26.03
C LYS A 175 7.12 -9.54 -25.13
N HIS A 176 7.01 -10.73 -25.73
CA HIS A 176 6.70 -11.98 -25.03
C HIS A 176 7.78 -12.40 -24.00
N THR A 177 9.07 -12.19 -24.31
CA THR A 177 10.17 -12.49 -23.36
C THR A 177 10.05 -11.66 -22.07
N PHE A 178 9.79 -10.35 -22.19
CA PHE A 178 9.56 -9.49 -21.02
C PHE A 178 8.26 -9.82 -20.31
N SER A 179 7.23 -10.24 -21.04
CA SER A 179 5.97 -10.73 -20.46
C SER A 179 6.22 -11.96 -19.59
N LEU A 180 6.97 -12.96 -20.10
CA LEU A 180 7.31 -14.16 -19.35
C LEU A 180 8.13 -13.84 -18.10
N PHE A 181 9.16 -12.98 -18.23
CA PHE A 181 9.93 -12.54 -17.07
C PHE A 181 9.05 -11.89 -16.01
N ALA A 182 8.11 -11.00 -16.42
CA ALA A 182 7.21 -10.34 -15.50
C ALA A 182 6.22 -11.31 -14.82
N VAL A 183 5.80 -12.40 -15.51
CA VAL A 183 5.02 -13.49 -14.88
C VAL A 183 5.84 -14.19 -13.81
N ILE A 184 7.07 -14.62 -14.15
CA ILE A 184 7.98 -15.28 -13.20
C ILE A 184 8.22 -14.37 -11.98
N ALA A 185 8.55 -13.11 -12.22
CA ALA A 185 8.76 -12.12 -11.18
C ALA A 185 7.51 -11.92 -10.29
N GLY A 186 6.34 -11.94 -10.91
CA GLY A 186 5.06 -11.85 -10.18
C GLY A 186 4.84 -13.04 -9.25
N LEU A 187 5.13 -14.25 -9.72
CA LEU A 187 5.06 -15.47 -8.91
C LEU A 187 6.08 -15.45 -7.75
N PHE A 188 7.28 -14.93 -7.98
CA PHE A 188 8.29 -14.75 -6.94
C PHE A 188 7.84 -13.76 -5.86
N GLY A 189 7.17 -12.65 -6.23
CA GLY A 189 6.60 -11.70 -5.27
C GLY A 189 5.46 -12.31 -4.43
N VAL A 190 4.58 -13.09 -5.06
CA VAL A 190 3.53 -13.84 -4.35
C VAL A 190 4.15 -14.88 -3.41
N LEU A 191 5.16 -15.64 -3.87
CA LEU A 191 5.90 -16.59 -3.06
C LEU A 191 6.55 -15.91 -1.84
N ALA A 192 7.16 -14.74 -2.03
CA ALA A 192 7.74 -13.97 -0.93
C ALA A 192 6.71 -13.59 0.12
N SER A 193 5.50 -13.20 -0.31
CA SER A 193 4.38 -12.93 0.60
C SER A 193 3.95 -14.19 1.36
N VAL A 194 3.88 -15.33 0.69
CA VAL A 194 3.53 -16.62 1.32
C VAL A 194 4.57 -16.99 2.37
N LEU A 195 5.86 -16.94 2.04
CA LEU A 195 6.95 -17.28 2.95
C LEU A 195 7.11 -16.30 4.13
N SER A 196 6.52 -15.12 4.06
CA SER A 196 6.44 -14.20 5.19
C SER A 196 5.36 -14.56 6.21
N PHE A 197 4.44 -15.46 5.85
CA PHE A 197 3.24 -15.80 6.62
C PHE A 197 2.34 -14.61 6.97
N ALA A 198 2.43 -13.51 6.21
CA ALA A 198 1.60 -12.32 6.36
C ALA A 198 0.26 -12.52 5.64
N ARG A 199 -0.78 -12.88 6.39
CA ARG A 199 -2.12 -13.16 5.83
C ARG A 199 -2.85 -11.93 5.31
N GLY A 200 -2.46 -10.73 5.73
CA GLY A 200 -3.07 -9.46 5.31
C GLY A 200 -3.08 -9.28 3.80
N GLY A 201 -1.98 -9.64 3.13
CA GLY A 201 -1.84 -9.56 1.69
C GLY A 201 -2.79 -10.48 0.89
N TRP A 202 -3.32 -11.52 1.52
CA TRP A 202 -4.14 -12.52 0.82
C TRP A 202 -5.62 -12.16 0.80
N ILE A 203 -6.10 -11.40 1.81
CA ILE A 203 -7.52 -11.04 1.96
C ILE A 203 -8.02 -10.22 0.76
N GLY A 204 -7.21 -9.27 0.29
CA GLY A 204 -7.58 -8.44 -0.88
C GLY A 204 -7.41 -9.12 -2.23
N PHE A 205 -6.70 -10.25 -2.29
CA PHE A 205 -6.36 -10.92 -3.56
C PHE A 205 -7.59 -11.24 -4.43
N PRO A 206 -8.70 -11.82 -3.93
CA PRO A 206 -9.87 -12.12 -4.77
C PRO A 206 -10.47 -10.87 -5.43
N ILE A 207 -10.62 -9.78 -4.68
CA ILE A 207 -11.18 -8.51 -5.19
C ILE A 207 -10.26 -7.92 -6.25
N ILE A 208 -8.95 -7.95 -6.01
CA ILE A 208 -7.95 -7.46 -6.96
C ILE A 208 -7.95 -8.30 -8.22
N LEU A 209 -7.99 -9.63 -8.10
CA LEU A 209 -8.05 -10.54 -9.24
C LEU A 209 -9.29 -10.28 -10.11
N ILE A 210 -10.46 -10.19 -9.50
CA ILE A 210 -11.72 -9.87 -10.20
C ILE A 210 -11.59 -8.52 -10.92
N THR A 211 -11.01 -7.53 -10.27
CA THR A 211 -10.77 -6.20 -10.86
C THR A 211 -9.88 -6.27 -12.09
N VAL A 212 -8.77 -7.00 -12.02
CA VAL A 212 -7.84 -7.20 -13.15
C VAL A 212 -8.53 -7.95 -14.29
N LEU A 213 -9.21 -9.04 -13.97
CA LEU A 213 -9.97 -9.84 -14.98
C LEU A 213 -11.02 -8.99 -15.68
N TYR A 214 -11.74 -8.15 -14.94
CA TYR A 214 -12.72 -7.23 -15.51
C TYR A 214 -12.08 -6.19 -16.44
N ILE A 215 -10.97 -5.56 -16.03
CA ILE A 215 -10.27 -4.54 -16.82
C ILE A 215 -9.67 -5.12 -18.09
N TYR A 216 -9.13 -6.34 -18.04
CA TYR A 216 -8.46 -7.01 -19.15
C TYR A 216 -9.31 -8.10 -19.82
N ARG A 217 -10.62 -8.14 -19.55
CA ARG A 217 -11.54 -9.19 -20.06
C ARG A 217 -11.48 -9.41 -21.57
N ASN A 218 -11.24 -8.38 -22.37
CA ASN A 218 -11.13 -8.47 -23.82
C ASN A 218 -9.82 -9.11 -24.30
N MET A 219 -8.81 -9.24 -23.43
CA MET A 219 -7.52 -9.87 -23.73
C MET A 219 -7.43 -11.29 -23.17
N ILE A 220 -8.25 -11.62 -22.18
CA ILE A 220 -8.21 -12.90 -21.47
C ILE A 220 -9.12 -13.88 -22.20
N SER A 221 -8.51 -14.83 -22.91
CA SER A 221 -9.26 -15.93 -23.52
C SER A 221 -9.79 -16.90 -22.46
N LYS A 222 -10.84 -17.67 -22.80
CA LYS A 222 -11.39 -18.71 -21.90
C LYS A 222 -10.29 -19.72 -21.48
N LYS A 223 -9.37 -20.07 -22.41
CA LYS A 223 -8.23 -20.95 -22.13
C LYS A 223 -7.29 -20.35 -21.07
N LEU A 224 -6.95 -19.04 -21.20
CA LEU A 224 -6.10 -18.35 -20.23
C LEU A 224 -6.79 -18.27 -18.87
N LEU A 225 -8.09 -17.99 -18.84
CA LEU A 225 -8.87 -17.97 -17.60
C LEU A 225 -8.85 -19.34 -16.92
N SER A 226 -9.03 -20.43 -17.66
CA SER A 226 -8.94 -21.79 -17.12
C SER A 226 -7.56 -22.10 -16.55
N VAL A 227 -6.48 -21.65 -17.20
CA VAL A 227 -5.11 -21.80 -16.69
C VAL A 227 -4.92 -21.03 -15.39
N ILE A 228 -5.42 -19.80 -15.30
CA ILE A 228 -5.34 -18.99 -14.06
C ILE A 228 -6.09 -19.71 -12.92
N VAL A 229 -7.32 -20.14 -13.16
CA VAL A 229 -8.13 -20.86 -12.14
C VAL A 229 -7.43 -22.15 -11.72
N LEU A 230 -6.95 -22.94 -12.67
CA LEU A 230 -6.22 -24.20 -12.38
C LEU A 230 -4.94 -23.91 -11.58
N SER A 231 -4.17 -22.88 -11.94
CA SER A 231 -2.96 -22.49 -11.19
C SER A 231 -3.26 -22.09 -9.75
N ILE A 232 -4.37 -21.36 -9.52
CA ILE A 232 -4.82 -20.99 -8.17
C ILE A 232 -5.23 -22.25 -7.39
N LEU A 233 -5.95 -23.19 -8.01
CA LEU A 233 -6.34 -24.45 -7.37
C LEU A 233 -5.13 -25.31 -7.02
N VAL A 234 -4.22 -25.52 -7.96
CA VAL A 234 -2.98 -26.29 -7.74
C VAL A 234 -2.11 -25.63 -6.69
N GLY A 235 -1.95 -24.30 -6.75
CA GLY A 235 -1.24 -23.55 -5.73
C GLY A 235 -1.88 -23.69 -4.34
N GLY A 236 -3.20 -23.58 -4.25
CA GLY A 236 -3.95 -23.80 -3.01
C GLY A 236 -3.76 -25.21 -2.43
N ILE A 237 -3.84 -26.24 -3.27
CA ILE A 237 -3.59 -27.63 -2.87
C ILE A 237 -2.13 -27.79 -2.41
N SER A 238 -1.18 -27.28 -3.15
CA SER A 238 0.25 -27.38 -2.77
C SER A 238 0.55 -26.65 -1.44
N LEU A 239 -0.11 -25.53 -1.19
CA LEU A 239 -0.01 -24.83 0.10
C LEU A 239 -0.67 -25.60 1.24
N SER A 240 -1.77 -26.32 0.99
CA SER A 240 -2.44 -27.13 1.99
C SER A 240 -1.64 -28.38 2.43
N THR A 241 -0.65 -28.81 1.65
CA THR A 241 0.28 -29.89 2.03
C THR A 241 1.42 -29.42 2.95
N ASN A 242 1.63 -28.11 3.10
CA ASN A 242 2.62 -27.58 4.02
C ASN A 242 2.02 -27.53 5.45
N GLU A 243 2.59 -28.34 6.35
CA GLU A 243 2.06 -28.48 7.74
C GLU A 243 1.98 -27.15 8.50
N GLN A 244 2.94 -26.23 8.30
CA GLN A 244 2.92 -24.92 8.95
C GLN A 244 1.81 -24.02 8.39
N LEU A 245 1.52 -24.08 7.09
CA LEU A 245 0.41 -23.33 6.50
C LEU A 245 -0.94 -23.95 6.87
N LYS A 246 -1.01 -25.28 6.85
CA LYS A 246 -2.19 -26.03 7.27
C LYS A 246 -2.55 -25.75 8.73
N SER A 247 -1.60 -25.83 9.65
CA SER A 247 -1.84 -25.47 11.06
C SER A 247 -2.35 -24.03 11.20
N ARG A 248 -1.80 -23.09 10.45
CA ARG A 248 -2.23 -21.68 10.44
C ARG A 248 -3.65 -21.46 9.92
N ILE A 249 -4.10 -22.27 8.95
CA ILE A 249 -5.48 -22.21 8.42
C ILE A 249 -6.44 -22.82 9.46
N LEU A 250 -6.09 -23.98 10.01
CA LEU A 250 -6.87 -24.63 11.07
C LEU A 250 -6.95 -23.77 12.33
N ASP A 251 -5.84 -23.12 12.74
CA ASP A 251 -5.85 -22.16 13.84
C ASP A 251 -6.80 -20.98 13.56
N ALA A 252 -6.89 -20.52 12.32
CA ALA A 252 -7.81 -19.44 11.96
C ALA A 252 -9.28 -19.88 12.04
N GLU A 253 -9.58 -21.10 11.58
CA GLU A 253 -10.92 -21.69 11.66
C GLU A 253 -11.32 -21.95 13.12
N ASN A 254 -10.46 -22.60 13.89
CA ASN A 254 -10.69 -22.86 15.32
C ASN A 254 -10.90 -21.56 16.10
N ASN A 255 -10.08 -20.52 15.83
CA ASN A 255 -10.21 -19.23 16.47
C ASN A 255 -11.54 -18.52 16.16
N LEU A 256 -12.13 -18.74 14.98
CA LEU A 256 -13.45 -18.20 14.64
C LEU A 256 -14.58 -18.98 15.35
N ILE A 257 -14.48 -20.31 15.39
CA ILE A 257 -15.48 -21.17 16.01
C ILE A 257 -15.49 -20.96 17.53
N HIS A 258 -14.31 -20.96 18.15
CA HIS A 258 -14.18 -20.85 19.61
C HIS A 258 -14.34 -19.43 20.15
N TYR A 259 -14.27 -18.38 19.29
CA TYR A 259 -14.56 -17.01 19.73
C TYR A 259 -15.98 -16.87 20.30
N SER A 260 -16.93 -17.67 19.83
CA SER A 260 -18.31 -17.72 20.35
C SER A 260 -18.46 -18.51 21.67
N GLU A 261 -17.50 -19.38 22.03
CA GLU A 261 -17.56 -20.31 23.14
C GLU A 261 -16.72 -19.88 24.37
N ASN A 262 -16.46 -18.57 24.55
CA ASN A 262 -15.65 -18.01 25.66
C ASN A 262 -14.13 -18.28 25.62
N SER A 263 -13.58 -18.97 24.63
CA SER A 263 -12.12 -18.99 24.43
C SER A 263 -11.72 -17.89 23.44
N LYS A 264 -11.24 -16.77 23.98
CA LYS A 264 -10.80 -15.62 23.18
C LYS A 264 -9.36 -15.78 22.67
N ASP A 265 -8.82 -17.00 22.78
CA ASP A 265 -7.46 -17.33 22.39
C ASP A 265 -7.28 -17.27 20.88
N GLY A 266 -6.14 -16.70 20.46
CA GLY A 266 -5.72 -16.66 19.06
C GLY A 266 -5.75 -15.29 18.39
N SER A 267 -5.05 -15.20 17.27
CA SER A 267 -4.80 -13.90 16.58
C SER A 267 -6.04 -13.25 15.98
N ILE A 268 -7.10 -14.01 15.70
CA ILE A 268 -8.36 -13.47 15.15
C ILE A 268 -9.23 -12.95 16.29
N GLY A 269 -9.39 -13.73 17.38
CA GLY A 269 -10.13 -13.31 18.57
C GLY A 269 -9.57 -12.01 19.14
N ALA A 270 -8.24 -11.92 19.26
CA ALA A 270 -7.56 -10.68 19.67
C ALA A 270 -7.92 -9.47 18.80
N ARG A 271 -7.97 -9.64 17.47
CA ARG A 271 -8.35 -8.54 16.57
C ARG A 271 -9.81 -8.14 16.73
N LEU A 272 -10.72 -9.10 16.87
CA LEU A 272 -12.14 -8.82 17.05
C LEU A 272 -12.38 -8.04 18.36
N ASP A 273 -11.71 -8.42 19.45
CA ASP A 273 -11.76 -7.67 20.71
C ASP A 273 -11.19 -6.24 20.54
N MET A 274 -10.03 -6.09 19.87
CA MET A 274 -9.47 -4.77 19.59
C MET A 274 -10.38 -3.92 18.70
N TRP A 275 -11.04 -4.52 17.71
CA TRP A 275 -12.02 -3.79 16.88
C TRP A 275 -13.24 -3.38 17.71
N LYS A 276 -13.71 -4.26 18.59
CA LYS A 276 -14.81 -3.95 19.53
C LYS A 276 -14.43 -2.79 20.44
N MET A 277 -13.21 -2.78 21.01
CA MET A 277 -12.71 -1.63 21.80
C MET A 277 -12.76 -0.32 21.01
N GLY A 278 -12.29 -0.34 19.75
CA GLY A 278 -12.26 0.85 18.91
C GLY A 278 -13.64 1.34 18.50
N ILE A 279 -14.58 0.44 18.22
CA ILE A 279 -15.96 0.80 17.91
C ILE A 279 -16.64 1.43 19.13
N HIS A 280 -16.48 0.86 20.33
CA HIS A 280 -16.98 1.45 21.56
C HIS A 280 -16.35 2.82 21.81
N ALA A 281 -15.06 2.96 21.62
CA ALA A 281 -14.35 4.24 21.78
C ALA A 281 -14.87 5.30 20.80
N PHE A 282 -15.13 4.94 19.56
CA PHE A 282 -15.70 5.86 18.57
C PHE A 282 -17.12 6.29 18.93
N ILE A 283 -17.97 5.38 19.40
CA ILE A 283 -19.36 5.68 19.80
C ILE A 283 -19.39 6.68 20.96
N GLU A 284 -18.48 6.54 21.92
CA GLU A 284 -18.38 7.39 23.10
C GLU A 284 -17.89 8.81 22.74
N HIS A 285 -16.88 8.93 21.88
CA HIS A 285 -16.30 10.20 21.42
C HIS A 285 -16.27 10.34 19.89
N PRO A 286 -17.42 10.44 19.21
CA PRO A 286 -17.49 10.37 17.74
C PRO A 286 -16.89 11.57 17.02
N ILE A 287 -16.73 12.71 17.66
CA ILE A 287 -16.23 13.96 17.05
C ILE A 287 -14.75 14.18 17.39
N SER A 288 -14.43 14.22 18.68
CA SER A 288 -13.06 14.53 19.16
C SER A 288 -12.10 13.35 19.06
N GLY A 289 -12.62 12.10 19.14
CA GLY A 289 -11.79 10.94 19.41
C GLY A 289 -11.21 10.97 20.82
N TRP A 290 -10.13 10.21 21.02
CA TRP A 290 -9.48 10.02 22.32
C TRP A 290 -7.99 10.31 22.20
N SER A 291 -7.38 10.94 23.23
CA SER A 291 -5.93 10.91 23.38
C SER A 291 -5.43 9.45 23.54
N LEU A 292 -4.16 9.21 23.25
CA LEU A 292 -3.61 7.85 23.36
C LEU A 292 -3.72 7.32 24.80
N ARG A 293 -3.49 8.18 25.79
CA ARG A 293 -3.58 7.81 27.20
C ARG A 293 -5.01 7.49 27.63
N GLU A 294 -5.95 8.36 27.32
CA GLU A 294 -7.36 8.16 27.67
C GLU A 294 -7.95 6.93 26.97
N LEU A 295 -7.56 6.68 25.70
CA LEU A 295 -7.95 5.47 24.99
C LEU A 295 -7.44 4.21 25.68
N ASP A 296 -6.20 4.23 26.19
CA ASP A 296 -5.64 3.09 26.94
C ASP A 296 -6.37 2.86 28.27
N GLU A 297 -6.73 3.93 28.96
CA GLU A 297 -7.55 3.86 30.20
C GLU A 297 -8.97 3.34 29.88
N TYR A 298 -9.59 3.84 28.81
CA TYR A 298 -10.91 3.38 28.36
C TYR A 298 -10.92 1.90 27.96
N LYS A 299 -9.94 1.40 27.23
CA LYS A 299 -9.79 -0.03 26.90
C LYS A 299 -9.77 -0.90 28.16
N LYS A 300 -9.04 -0.47 29.19
CA LYS A 300 -9.00 -1.18 30.48
C LYS A 300 -10.37 -1.18 31.17
N SER A 301 -11.09 -0.06 31.14
CA SER A 301 -12.44 0.00 31.70
C SER A 301 -13.43 -0.93 31.00
N LEU A 302 -13.29 -1.13 29.68
CA LEU A 302 -14.07 -2.13 28.95
C LEU A 302 -13.75 -3.56 29.38
N ALA A 303 -12.49 -3.83 29.71
CA ALA A 303 -12.07 -5.12 30.23
C ALA A 303 -12.58 -5.36 31.66
N ASP A 304 -12.59 -4.34 32.51
CA ASP A 304 -13.15 -4.42 33.88
C ASP A 304 -14.65 -4.72 33.86
N LYS A 305 -15.36 -4.23 32.81
CA LYS A 305 -16.77 -4.57 32.55
C LYS A 305 -16.96 -5.92 31.83
N SER A 306 -15.90 -6.70 31.65
CA SER A 306 -15.92 -8.01 30.93
C SER A 306 -16.43 -7.92 29.47
N ILE A 307 -16.39 -6.74 28.84
CA ILE A 307 -16.81 -6.54 27.46
C ILE A 307 -15.77 -7.09 26.48
N VAL A 308 -14.47 -7.00 26.87
CA VAL A 308 -13.30 -7.43 26.09
C VAL A 308 -12.29 -8.12 26.99
N SER A 309 -11.35 -8.87 26.42
CA SER A 309 -10.28 -9.53 27.19
C SER A 309 -9.22 -8.51 27.61
N ARG A 310 -8.78 -8.60 28.87
CA ARG A 310 -7.81 -7.68 29.48
C ARG A 310 -6.43 -7.76 28.82
N GLU A 311 -6.02 -8.93 28.37
CA GLU A 311 -4.73 -9.17 27.71
C GLU A 311 -4.54 -8.35 26.44
N PHE A 312 -5.63 -8.00 25.72
CA PHE A 312 -5.55 -7.24 24.47
C PHE A 312 -5.58 -5.71 24.68
N THR A 313 -5.80 -5.23 25.91
CA THR A 313 -5.79 -3.80 26.22
C THR A 313 -4.40 -3.17 26.17
N VAL A 314 -3.33 -3.98 26.20
CA VAL A 314 -1.94 -3.52 26.19
C VAL A 314 -1.45 -3.06 24.81
N TYR A 315 -2.16 -3.44 23.75
CA TYR A 315 -1.76 -3.06 22.40
C TYR A 315 -2.06 -1.57 22.13
N SER A 316 -1.06 -0.85 21.62
CA SER A 316 -1.17 0.57 21.27
C SER A 316 -1.98 0.85 20.00
N HIS A 317 -2.27 -0.19 19.20
CA HIS A 317 -3.06 -0.09 17.98
C HIS A 317 -4.18 -1.12 17.97
N LEU A 318 -5.26 -0.80 17.25
CA LEU A 318 -6.44 -1.66 17.12
C LEU A 318 -6.35 -2.69 15.99
N HIS A 319 -5.18 -2.86 15.36
CA HIS A 319 -4.93 -3.76 14.23
C HIS A 319 -5.96 -3.65 13.08
N ASN A 320 -6.57 -2.48 12.93
CA ASN A 320 -7.40 -2.06 11.81
C ASN A 320 -7.26 -0.54 11.68
N GLN A 321 -6.66 -0.08 10.58
CA GLN A 321 -6.38 1.34 10.38
C GLN A 321 -7.63 2.21 10.41
N PHE A 322 -8.74 1.71 9.87
CA PHE A 322 -9.99 2.49 9.79
C PHE A 322 -10.59 2.70 11.18
N ILE A 323 -10.66 1.63 11.97
CA ILE A 323 -11.19 1.67 13.33
C ILE A 323 -10.24 2.46 14.24
N ASP A 324 -8.93 2.32 14.07
CA ASP A 324 -7.91 3.04 14.84
C ASP A 324 -8.00 4.57 14.61
N GLU A 325 -8.20 4.99 13.35
CA GLU A 325 -8.40 6.40 13.00
C GLU A 325 -9.73 6.96 13.54
N LEU A 326 -10.81 6.18 13.49
CA LEU A 326 -12.09 6.57 14.05
C LEU A 326 -12.03 6.70 15.59
N ALA A 327 -11.41 5.75 16.28
CA ALA A 327 -11.28 5.77 17.73
C ALA A 327 -10.45 6.97 18.21
N LYS A 328 -9.31 7.25 17.56
CA LYS A 328 -8.37 8.30 17.98
C LYS A 328 -8.77 9.69 17.53
N LYS A 329 -9.35 9.83 16.32
CA LYS A 329 -9.59 11.15 15.69
C LYS A 329 -11.07 11.40 15.33
N GLY A 330 -11.96 10.55 15.83
CA GLY A 330 -13.38 10.66 15.55
C GLY A 330 -13.71 10.59 14.06
N ILE A 331 -14.83 11.21 13.68
CA ILE A 331 -15.32 11.24 12.30
C ILE A 331 -14.32 11.91 11.34
N PHE A 332 -13.55 12.88 11.80
CA PHE A 332 -12.54 13.54 10.98
C PHE A 332 -11.41 12.57 10.58
N GLY A 333 -10.98 11.69 11.50
CA GLY A 333 -10.05 10.59 11.19
C GLY A 333 -10.63 9.63 10.16
N GLY A 334 -11.91 9.25 10.33
CA GLY A 334 -12.62 8.40 9.37
C GLY A 334 -12.69 9.04 7.98
N VAL A 335 -13.12 10.29 7.87
CA VAL A 335 -13.17 11.01 6.58
C VAL A 335 -11.78 11.14 5.95
N ALA A 336 -10.76 11.42 6.76
CA ALA A 336 -9.39 11.56 6.28
C ALA A 336 -8.84 10.25 5.72
N ILE A 337 -8.99 9.13 6.46
CA ILE A 337 -8.49 7.83 6.01
C ILE A 337 -9.24 7.31 4.77
N PHE A 338 -10.57 7.43 4.74
CA PHE A 338 -11.33 7.09 3.54
C PHE A 338 -10.99 8.02 2.37
N GLY A 339 -10.76 9.30 2.64
CA GLY A 339 -10.39 10.30 1.63
C GLY A 339 -9.12 9.96 0.87
N ILE A 340 -8.05 9.57 1.57
CA ILE A 340 -6.78 9.20 0.94
C ILE A 340 -6.86 7.92 0.11
N PHE A 341 -7.86 7.06 0.30
CA PHE A 341 -8.10 5.86 -0.51
C PHE A 341 -9.12 6.12 -1.63
N LEU A 342 -10.31 6.62 -1.31
CA LEU A 342 -11.41 6.72 -2.27
C LEU A 342 -11.16 7.80 -3.32
N VAL A 343 -10.53 8.91 -2.96
CA VAL A 343 -10.24 10.00 -3.93
C VAL A 343 -9.27 9.53 -5.02
N PRO A 344 -8.12 8.90 -4.72
CA PRO A 344 -7.25 8.32 -5.74
C PRO A 344 -7.93 7.21 -6.53
N LEU A 345 -8.66 6.30 -5.88
CA LEU A 345 -9.37 5.20 -6.52
C LEU A 345 -10.35 5.72 -7.59
N CYS A 346 -11.20 6.67 -7.22
CA CYS A 346 -12.13 7.32 -8.15
C CYS A 346 -11.40 8.05 -9.29
N SER A 347 -10.26 8.69 -8.98
CA SER A 347 -9.48 9.39 -9.99
C SER A 347 -8.85 8.41 -10.99
N PHE A 348 -8.26 7.29 -10.54
CA PHE A 348 -7.73 6.25 -11.41
C PHE A 348 -8.83 5.63 -12.27
N TYR A 349 -9.97 5.28 -11.69
CA TYR A 349 -11.10 4.71 -12.41
C TYR A 349 -11.62 5.64 -13.51
N ARG A 350 -11.81 6.94 -13.19
CA ARG A 350 -12.26 7.94 -14.20
C ARG A 350 -11.24 8.09 -15.33
N LYS A 351 -9.95 8.14 -15.02
CA LYS A 351 -8.88 8.25 -16.02
C LYS A 351 -8.79 6.99 -16.87
N GLN A 352 -8.95 5.81 -16.29
CA GLN A 352 -9.00 4.55 -17.02
C GLN A 352 -10.16 4.50 -18.02
N LYS A 353 -11.36 4.87 -17.59
CA LYS A 353 -12.52 4.93 -18.47
C LYS A 353 -12.32 5.93 -19.61
N ARG A 354 -11.77 7.09 -19.30
CA ARG A 354 -11.55 8.19 -20.27
C ARG A 354 -10.48 7.87 -21.31
N PHE A 355 -9.40 7.19 -20.92
CA PHE A 355 -8.22 6.93 -21.75
C PHE A 355 -8.03 5.42 -22.01
N SER A 356 -9.10 4.67 -22.12
CA SER A 356 -9.11 3.20 -22.24
C SER A 356 -8.27 2.68 -23.43
N ASN A 357 -8.15 3.46 -24.51
CA ASN A 357 -7.37 3.10 -25.70
C ASN A 357 -5.86 3.38 -25.54
N ASN A 358 -5.45 4.17 -24.56
CA ASN A 358 -4.04 4.41 -24.29
C ASN A 358 -3.48 3.31 -23.40
N LYS A 359 -2.71 2.38 -23.98
CA LYS A 359 -2.16 1.21 -23.29
C LYS A 359 -1.32 1.57 -22.06
N LYS A 360 -0.52 2.67 -22.11
CA LYS A 360 0.29 3.13 -20.97
C LYS A 360 -0.58 3.66 -19.84
N VAL A 361 -1.57 4.47 -20.15
CA VAL A 361 -2.51 5.01 -19.16
C VAL A 361 -3.36 3.88 -18.57
N LYS A 362 -3.81 2.93 -19.39
CA LYS A 362 -4.54 1.74 -18.92
C LYS A 362 -3.72 0.94 -17.91
N LEU A 363 -2.44 0.68 -18.19
CA LEU A 363 -1.55 0.00 -17.25
C LEU A 363 -1.41 0.81 -15.95
N LEU A 364 -1.02 2.09 -16.03
CA LEU A 364 -0.77 2.92 -14.86
C LEU A 364 -2.01 3.09 -13.97
N THR A 365 -3.19 3.23 -14.57
CA THR A 365 -4.45 3.32 -13.82
C THR A 365 -4.81 1.99 -13.16
N THR A 366 -4.54 0.86 -13.83
CA THR A 366 -4.74 -0.47 -13.23
C THR A 366 -3.80 -0.67 -12.05
N LEU A 367 -2.51 -0.35 -12.20
CA LEU A 367 -1.54 -0.41 -11.10
C LEU A 367 -1.98 0.48 -9.92
N GLY A 368 -2.48 1.69 -10.19
CA GLY A 368 -2.99 2.59 -9.17
C GLY A 368 -4.23 2.05 -8.46
N ILE A 369 -5.19 1.47 -9.19
CA ILE A 369 -6.38 0.84 -8.60
C ILE A 369 -5.98 -0.32 -7.70
N ILE A 370 -5.11 -1.22 -8.18
CA ILE A 370 -4.62 -2.36 -7.40
C ILE A 370 -3.88 -1.89 -6.16
N HIS A 371 -3.03 -0.87 -6.28
CA HIS A 371 -2.28 -0.32 -5.17
C HIS A 371 -3.19 0.18 -4.05
N VAL A 372 -4.24 0.91 -4.41
CA VAL A 372 -5.22 1.40 -3.43
C VAL A 372 -5.99 0.25 -2.81
N LEU A 373 -6.54 -0.67 -3.61
CA LEU A 373 -7.32 -1.81 -3.10
C LEU A 373 -6.49 -2.74 -2.22
N ALA A 374 -5.25 -3.03 -2.62
CA ALA A 374 -4.32 -3.84 -1.84
C ALA A 374 -4.03 -3.20 -0.48
N THR A 375 -3.66 -1.90 -0.48
CA THR A 375 -3.37 -1.21 0.77
C THR A 375 -4.61 -1.08 1.67
N MET A 376 -5.79 -0.86 1.11
CA MET A 376 -7.04 -0.91 1.89
C MET A 376 -7.23 -2.26 2.58
N SER A 377 -6.94 -3.37 1.89
CA SER A 377 -7.06 -4.71 2.48
C SER A 377 -6.02 -4.95 3.59
N TYR A 378 -4.79 -4.44 3.45
CA TYR A 378 -3.77 -4.48 4.50
C TYR A 378 -4.22 -3.70 5.74
N CYS A 379 -4.83 -2.54 5.52
CA CYS A 379 -5.38 -1.68 6.56
C CYS A 379 -6.53 -2.32 7.36
N LEU A 380 -7.21 -3.35 6.83
CA LEU A 380 -8.24 -4.09 7.57
C LEU A 380 -7.64 -4.99 8.67
N THR A 381 -6.39 -5.41 8.52
CA THR A 381 -5.77 -6.38 9.44
C THR A 381 -4.64 -5.79 10.27
N GLN A 382 -4.24 -4.55 9.98
CA GLN A 382 -3.13 -3.86 10.62
C GLN A 382 -3.28 -2.34 10.46
N THR A 383 -2.63 -1.57 11.33
CA THR A 383 -2.42 -0.12 11.14
C THR A 383 -1.26 0.11 10.18
N PHE A 384 -1.47 -0.24 8.90
CA PHE A 384 -0.42 -0.29 7.87
C PHE A 384 0.28 1.06 7.67
N LEU A 385 -0.49 2.17 7.68
CA LEU A 385 0.03 3.52 7.47
C LEU A 385 0.70 4.14 8.71
N ALA A 386 0.51 3.55 9.89
CA ALA A 386 1.21 3.98 11.11
C ALA A 386 2.71 3.63 11.06
N HIS A 387 3.09 2.65 10.26
CA HIS A 387 4.47 2.23 10.08
C HIS A 387 5.14 2.95 8.91
N ASN A 388 6.43 3.29 9.06
CA ASN A 388 7.19 4.00 8.02
C ASN A 388 7.19 3.27 6.67
N SER A 389 7.36 1.93 6.67
CA SER A 389 7.36 1.12 5.45
C SER A 389 6.03 1.20 4.70
N GLY A 390 4.92 1.02 5.39
CA GLY A 390 3.58 1.10 4.82
C GLY A 390 3.22 2.50 4.35
N ASN A 391 3.54 3.52 5.15
CA ASN A 391 3.30 4.93 4.81
C ASN A 391 4.06 5.34 3.54
N ILE A 392 5.38 5.09 3.52
CA ILE A 392 6.22 5.42 2.36
C ILE A 392 5.76 4.63 1.14
N PHE A 393 5.54 3.32 1.27
CA PHE A 393 5.09 2.49 0.16
C PHE A 393 3.77 3.02 -0.42
N TYR A 394 2.78 3.33 0.42
CA TYR A 394 1.49 3.81 -0.06
C TYR A 394 1.61 5.16 -0.77
N PHE A 395 2.09 6.19 -0.09
CA PHE A 395 2.04 7.54 -0.65
C PHE A 395 3.05 7.77 -1.77
N PHE A 396 4.25 7.22 -1.66
CA PHE A 396 5.26 7.35 -2.71
C PHE A 396 4.84 6.67 -4.00
N VAL A 397 4.38 5.40 -3.92
CA VAL A 397 3.92 4.65 -5.11
C VAL A 397 2.67 5.29 -5.72
N LEU A 398 1.72 5.74 -4.88
CA LEU A 398 0.53 6.47 -5.31
C LEU A 398 0.92 7.70 -6.16
N ILE A 399 1.83 8.52 -5.64
CA ILE A 399 2.28 9.74 -6.32
C ILE A 399 3.02 9.42 -7.62
N ILE A 400 3.87 8.39 -7.64
CA ILE A 400 4.56 7.97 -8.87
C ILE A 400 3.54 7.56 -9.95
N PHE A 401 2.61 6.65 -9.64
CA PHE A 401 1.63 6.20 -10.63
C PHE A 401 0.78 7.36 -11.12
N TYR A 402 0.31 8.19 -10.20
CA TYR A 402 -0.52 9.34 -10.53
C TYR A 402 0.20 10.35 -11.43
N THR A 403 1.45 10.65 -11.13
CA THR A 403 2.27 11.60 -11.90
C THR A 403 2.57 11.08 -13.30
N LEU A 404 2.92 9.79 -13.41
CA LEU A 404 3.17 9.19 -14.72
C LEU A 404 1.90 9.13 -15.59
N ILE A 405 0.72 9.02 -15.00
CA ILE A 405 -0.53 9.19 -15.75
C ILE A 405 -0.64 10.63 -16.27
N VAL A 406 -0.36 11.63 -15.43
CA VAL A 406 -0.41 13.04 -15.85
C VAL A 406 0.54 13.30 -17.01
N ASN A 407 1.75 12.73 -16.97
CA ASN A 407 2.75 12.89 -18.04
C ASN A 407 2.37 12.16 -19.33
N ASN A 408 1.56 11.10 -19.27
CA ASN A 408 1.16 10.31 -20.45
C ASN A 408 -0.28 10.60 -20.94
N CYS A 409 -1.02 11.47 -20.25
CA CYS A 409 -2.30 11.96 -20.75
C CYS A 409 -2.07 13.13 -21.73
N PRO A 410 -2.70 13.12 -22.91
CA PRO A 410 -2.62 14.25 -23.81
C PRO A 410 -3.17 15.52 -23.15
N VAL A 411 -2.43 16.61 -23.27
CA VAL A 411 -2.86 17.93 -22.79
C VAL A 411 -4.10 18.32 -23.59
N GLN A 412 -5.26 18.33 -22.96
CA GLN A 412 -6.42 18.95 -23.57
C GLN A 412 -6.28 20.45 -23.41
N ASN A 413 -5.93 21.14 -24.50
CA ASN A 413 -6.16 22.57 -24.61
C ASN A 413 -7.70 22.77 -24.49
N LYS A 414 -8.14 23.26 -23.34
CA LYS A 414 -9.44 23.87 -23.15
C LYS A 414 -9.24 25.36 -23.15
#